data_53dd101106da62346db96a46ed169e47
#
_entry.id   53dd101106da62346db96a46ed169e47
#
_cell.length_a   1.000
_cell.length_b   1.000
_cell.length_c   1.000
_cell.angle_alpha   90.00
_cell.angle_beta   90.00
_cell.angle_gamma   90.00
#
_symmetry.space_group_name_H-M   'P 1'
#
loop_
_entity.id
_entity.type
_entity.pdbx_description
1 polymer ?
#
loop_
_entity_poly.entity_id
_entity_poly.type
_entity_poly.pdbx_seq_one_letter_code
_entity_poly.pdbx_strand_id
1 'polypeptide(L)'
;CDQGNSLRALISKDMHDIYTKKHREIMDMTSGMDPTCDQYTSARKRSRRIVDICTKLKTTSFKNNIMREVREQFYDKDFEEKIDTRPELLCFKNGVIDFKTKTFRRGQPDDNLSKTTKIDYFPLDTERHRTQIDEINEFMAQLFPEEELRTYMWEHLASTLIGTNREQTFNIYIGGGSNGKSKLIELMSACLGEYKAVLPITAVTQKRAMIGGASPELAVLKGVRYAVMQEPTKGDRINEGILKEITGGDDMTARALFKNTITFVPQFKLVVCTNVLFDIKSNDDGTWRRIRLCPYKSKFCEDPKTDDPEEPYQFLIDKNLDVKIKTWVNVFMAMLVKKAFETDGKVRTCAAVTASSNKYRNTQDYLSEFMRDKIRAADEDTYIKKTEVYEEFKKWYIVQHGKNVPKANELYEFMTKKFGKLLSKGWRKCRIVYDDDDEDDDDDGHHGGGGGSGAYTENEEDD
;
A
#
# COMPACT_ATOMS: atom_id res chain seq x y z
N CYS A 1 9.67 19.11 -11.62
CA CYS A 1 9.95 20.54 -11.75
C CYS A 1 9.91 20.94 -13.23
N ASP A 2 9.13 21.94 -13.60
CA ASP A 2 8.92 22.38 -14.98
C ASP A 2 10.05 23.31 -15.49
N GLN A 3 11.20 23.32 -14.81
CA GLN A 3 12.36 24.18 -15.09
C GLN A 3 12.02 25.68 -15.07
N GLY A 4 10.98 26.07 -14.32
CA GLY A 4 10.52 27.44 -14.23
C GLY A 4 9.65 27.90 -15.41
N ASN A 5 9.13 26.98 -16.23
CA ASN A 5 8.26 27.34 -17.36
C ASN A 5 6.98 28.06 -16.92
N SER A 6 6.39 27.65 -15.80
CA SER A 6 5.23 28.34 -15.20
C SER A 6 5.56 29.81 -14.86
N LEU A 7 6.71 30.07 -14.21
CA LEU A 7 7.15 31.45 -13.91
C LEU A 7 7.43 32.25 -15.18
N ARG A 8 8.05 31.62 -16.20
CA ARG A 8 8.26 32.25 -17.52
C ARG A 8 6.96 32.64 -18.20
N ALA A 9 5.93 31.79 -18.08
CA ALA A 9 4.60 32.08 -18.61
C ALA A 9 3.94 33.26 -17.87
N LEU A 10 3.99 33.27 -16.53
CA LEU A 10 3.52 34.38 -15.70
C LEU A 10 4.22 35.72 -16.08
N ILE A 11 5.55 35.72 -16.26
CA ILE A 11 6.30 36.89 -16.70
C ILE A 11 5.82 37.37 -18.07
N SER A 12 5.64 36.48 -19.03
CA SER A 12 5.26 36.81 -20.40
C SER A 12 3.82 37.25 -20.58
N LYS A 13 2.91 36.82 -19.68
CA LYS A 13 1.48 37.08 -19.75
C LYS A 13 1.02 38.02 -18.65
N ASP A 14 1.00 37.58 -17.42
CA ASP A 14 0.38 38.32 -16.32
C ASP A 14 1.14 39.62 -15.99
N MET A 15 2.48 39.55 -15.86
CA MET A 15 3.29 40.75 -15.64
C MET A 15 3.24 41.69 -16.84
N HIS A 16 3.30 41.17 -18.05
CA HIS A 16 3.15 41.98 -19.28
C HIS A 16 1.81 42.71 -19.31
N ASP A 17 0.70 42.01 -18.96
CA ASP A 17 -0.64 42.58 -18.96
C ASP A 17 -0.79 43.67 -17.90
N ILE A 18 -0.18 43.50 -16.71
CA ILE A 18 -0.13 44.52 -15.65
C ILE A 18 0.58 45.80 -16.17
N TYR A 19 1.76 45.66 -16.79
CA TYR A 19 2.50 46.80 -17.31
C TYR A 19 1.78 47.45 -18.51
N THR A 20 1.13 46.63 -19.37
CA THR A 20 0.34 47.16 -20.48
C THR A 20 -0.85 47.99 -19.99
N LYS A 21 -1.54 47.50 -18.95
CA LYS A 21 -2.62 48.25 -18.31
C LYS A 21 -2.10 49.57 -17.74
N LYS A 22 -0.96 49.54 -17.05
CA LYS A 22 -0.34 50.75 -16.50
C LYS A 22 0.10 51.77 -17.58
N HIS A 23 0.56 51.26 -18.72
CA HIS A 23 0.84 52.11 -19.89
C HIS A 23 -0.42 52.84 -20.38
N ARG A 24 -1.54 52.13 -20.53
CA ARG A 24 -2.83 52.71 -20.95
C ARG A 24 -3.29 53.78 -19.97
N GLU A 25 -3.26 53.51 -18.67
CA GLU A 25 -3.64 54.47 -17.63
C GLU A 25 -2.81 55.80 -17.76
N ILE A 26 -1.49 55.72 -18.03
CA ILE A 26 -0.67 56.90 -18.22
C ILE A 26 -1.02 57.64 -19.51
N MET A 27 -1.31 56.90 -20.59
CA MET A 27 -1.71 57.52 -21.86
C MET A 27 -3.06 58.24 -21.73
N ASP A 28 -4.03 57.64 -21.05
CA ASP A 28 -5.34 58.23 -20.79
C ASP A 28 -5.20 59.49 -19.91
N MET A 29 -4.36 59.44 -18.87
CA MET A 29 -4.08 60.63 -18.02
C MET A 29 -3.43 61.76 -18.79
N THR A 30 -2.63 61.47 -19.82
CA THR A 30 -1.92 62.49 -20.60
C THR A 30 -2.69 63.02 -21.80
N SER A 31 -3.82 62.39 -22.13
CA SER A 31 -4.63 62.69 -23.34
C SER A 31 -5.17 64.16 -23.38
N GLY A 32 -5.35 64.82 -22.22
CA GLY A 32 -5.84 66.18 -22.12
C GLY A 32 -4.81 67.18 -21.56
N MET A 33 -3.54 66.80 -21.42
CA MET A 33 -2.52 67.64 -20.83
C MET A 33 -1.80 68.51 -21.90
N ASP A 34 -1.36 69.68 -21.48
CA ASP A 34 -0.49 70.53 -22.31
C ASP A 34 0.88 69.86 -22.54
N PRO A 35 1.27 69.62 -23.82
CA PRO A 35 2.54 68.98 -24.16
C PRO A 35 3.79 69.66 -23.66
N THR A 36 3.69 70.94 -23.31
CA THR A 36 4.82 71.73 -22.83
C THR A 36 5.01 71.65 -21.31
N CYS A 37 4.05 71.09 -20.56
CA CYS A 37 4.19 71.03 -19.12
C CYS A 37 5.13 69.93 -18.68
N ASP A 38 5.83 70.16 -17.55
CA ASP A 38 6.75 69.16 -16.96
C ASP A 38 6.09 67.84 -16.59
N GLN A 39 4.81 67.88 -16.19
CA GLN A 39 4.04 66.68 -15.84
C GLN A 39 3.80 65.79 -17.07
N TYR A 40 3.46 66.38 -18.23
CA TYR A 40 3.33 65.66 -19.49
C TYR A 40 4.64 64.99 -19.90
N THR A 41 5.74 65.74 -19.84
CA THR A 41 7.08 65.26 -20.21
C THR A 41 7.50 64.08 -19.31
N SER A 42 7.29 64.20 -17.99
CA SER A 42 7.58 63.14 -17.03
C SER A 42 6.72 61.88 -17.27
N ALA A 43 5.42 62.06 -17.54
CA ALA A 43 4.52 60.95 -17.82
C ALA A 43 4.88 60.21 -19.14
N ARG A 44 5.26 60.95 -20.16
CA ARG A 44 5.74 60.37 -21.45
C ARG A 44 7.05 59.61 -21.27
N LYS A 45 7.98 60.11 -20.48
CA LYS A 45 9.22 59.39 -20.15
C LYS A 45 8.93 58.09 -19.39
N ARG A 46 8.00 58.11 -18.44
CA ARG A 46 7.54 56.93 -17.73
C ARG A 46 6.87 55.92 -18.66
N SER A 47 5.99 56.40 -19.56
CA SER A 47 5.31 55.58 -20.56
C SER A 47 6.30 54.83 -21.47
N ARG A 48 7.33 55.52 -21.99
CA ARG A 48 8.40 54.90 -22.81
C ARG A 48 9.11 53.79 -22.03
N ARG A 49 9.48 54.02 -20.76
CA ARG A 49 10.11 52.99 -19.91
C ARG A 49 9.23 51.76 -19.74
N ILE A 50 7.91 51.93 -19.61
CA ILE A 50 6.97 50.81 -19.49
C ILE A 50 6.90 50.04 -20.79
N VAL A 51 6.89 50.67 -21.95
CA VAL A 51 6.92 49.98 -23.26
C VAL A 51 8.20 49.16 -23.40
N ASP A 52 9.35 49.69 -22.98
CA ASP A 52 10.62 48.96 -22.98
C ASP A 52 10.55 47.73 -22.07
N ILE A 53 9.92 47.84 -20.89
CA ILE A 53 9.71 46.73 -19.99
C ILE A 53 8.80 45.67 -20.64
N CYS A 54 7.69 46.07 -21.23
CA CYS A 54 6.77 45.14 -21.94
C CYS A 54 7.49 44.36 -23.03
N THR A 55 8.35 45.02 -23.82
CA THR A 55 9.16 44.36 -24.85
C THR A 55 10.15 43.37 -24.22
N LYS A 56 10.85 43.75 -23.16
CA LYS A 56 11.81 42.89 -22.45
C LYS A 56 11.12 41.65 -21.83
N LEU A 57 9.92 41.79 -21.25
CA LEU A 57 9.17 40.67 -20.67
C LEU A 57 8.80 39.60 -21.70
N LYS A 58 8.74 39.93 -22.99
CA LYS A 58 8.54 38.98 -24.10
C LYS A 58 9.85 38.37 -24.62
N THR A 59 11.02 38.93 -24.25
CA THR A 59 12.32 38.55 -24.79
C THR A 59 12.89 37.36 -23.99
N THR A 60 13.33 36.31 -24.66
CA THR A 60 13.86 35.09 -24.03
C THR A 60 15.14 35.37 -23.22
N SER A 61 16.08 36.13 -23.73
CA SER A 61 17.33 36.46 -23.03
C SER A 61 17.08 37.22 -21.73
N PHE A 62 16.15 38.17 -21.73
CA PHE A 62 15.76 38.90 -20.52
C PHE A 62 15.10 37.96 -19.48
N LYS A 63 14.20 37.10 -19.90
CA LYS A 63 13.63 36.08 -19.01
C LYS A 63 14.68 35.14 -18.46
N ASN A 64 15.67 34.74 -19.26
CA ASN A 64 16.79 33.91 -18.77
C ASN A 64 17.57 34.61 -17.65
N ASN A 65 17.82 35.92 -17.78
CA ASN A 65 18.50 36.70 -16.73
C ASN A 65 17.64 36.74 -15.46
N ILE A 66 16.34 37.04 -15.57
CA ILE A 66 15.42 36.99 -14.42
C ILE A 66 15.47 35.61 -13.73
N MET A 67 15.40 34.54 -14.51
CA MET A 67 15.42 33.18 -13.96
C MET A 67 16.74 32.83 -13.26
N ARG A 68 17.86 33.44 -13.69
CA ARG A 68 19.15 33.27 -13.02
C ARG A 68 19.15 33.99 -11.67
N GLU A 69 18.77 35.28 -11.63
CA GLU A 69 18.65 36.05 -10.40
C GLU A 69 17.68 35.43 -9.39
N VAL A 70 16.49 35.00 -9.86
CA VAL A 70 15.47 34.34 -9.02
C VAL A 70 16.01 33.05 -8.40
N ARG A 71 16.82 32.29 -9.15
CA ARG A 71 17.44 31.08 -8.64
C ARG A 71 18.38 31.36 -7.46
N GLU A 72 19.14 32.45 -7.51
CA GLU A 72 20.04 32.83 -6.42
C GLU A 72 19.27 33.39 -5.22
N GLN A 73 18.28 34.26 -5.46
CA GLN A 73 17.49 34.92 -4.41
C GLN A 73 16.61 33.94 -3.62
N PHE A 74 16.05 32.92 -4.28
CA PHE A 74 15.17 31.91 -3.66
C PHE A 74 15.87 30.58 -3.41
N TYR A 75 17.21 30.56 -3.39
CA TYR A 75 17.95 29.35 -3.07
C TYR A 75 17.79 29.00 -1.59
N ASP A 76 17.19 27.85 -1.32
CA ASP A 76 17.14 27.20 -0.01
C ASP A 76 17.84 25.85 -0.14
N LYS A 77 19.00 25.71 0.53
CA LYS A 77 19.80 24.47 0.47
C LYS A 77 19.06 23.27 1.06
N ASP A 78 18.15 23.51 2.01
CA ASP A 78 17.42 22.48 2.75
C ASP A 78 16.02 22.22 2.14
N PHE A 79 15.67 22.87 1.02
CA PHE A 79 14.34 22.77 0.42
C PHE A 79 13.98 21.33 0.00
N GLU A 80 14.93 20.61 -0.59
CA GLU A 80 14.72 19.21 -1.01
C GLU A 80 14.50 18.28 0.18
N GLU A 81 15.05 18.61 1.35
CA GLU A 81 14.85 17.86 2.59
C GLU A 81 13.50 18.17 3.24
N LYS A 82 13.01 19.41 3.11
CA LYS A 82 11.75 19.86 3.70
C LYS A 82 10.52 19.46 2.91
N ILE A 83 10.66 19.27 1.58
CA ILE A 83 9.53 19.02 0.71
C ILE A 83 8.90 17.64 0.96
N ASP A 84 7.56 17.57 1.04
CA ASP A 84 6.76 16.37 1.27
C ASP A 84 7.07 15.62 2.58
N THR A 85 7.56 16.32 3.60
CA THR A 85 7.89 15.71 4.90
C THR A 85 6.75 15.74 5.92
N ARG A 86 5.65 16.43 5.63
CA ARG A 86 4.50 16.61 6.52
C ARG A 86 3.41 15.56 6.28
N PRO A 87 3.43 14.43 7.03
CA PRO A 87 2.53 13.31 6.79
C PRO A 87 1.06 13.62 7.07
N GLU A 88 0.79 14.62 7.91
CA GLU A 88 -0.55 15.07 8.29
C GLU A 88 -1.24 15.91 7.21
N LEU A 89 -0.53 16.37 6.18
CA LEU A 89 -1.09 17.25 5.16
C LEU A 89 -1.40 16.52 3.86
N LEU A 90 -2.55 16.82 3.27
CA LEU A 90 -2.97 16.33 1.95
C LEU A 90 -3.44 17.51 1.09
N CYS A 91 -2.78 17.72 -0.06
CA CYS A 91 -3.04 18.85 -0.94
C CYS A 91 -4.09 18.51 -2.00
N PHE A 92 -5.09 19.37 -2.13
CA PHE A 92 -6.12 19.40 -3.17
C PHE A 92 -5.91 20.61 -4.09
N LYS A 93 -6.59 20.68 -5.24
CA LYS A 93 -6.51 21.85 -6.11
C LYS A 93 -6.91 23.13 -5.42
N ASN A 94 -7.92 23.08 -4.55
CA ASN A 94 -8.51 24.24 -3.90
C ASN A 94 -8.04 24.46 -2.46
N GLY A 95 -7.11 23.64 -1.92
CA GLY A 95 -6.60 23.81 -0.56
C GLY A 95 -5.87 22.60 -0.01
N VAL A 96 -5.68 22.57 1.29
CA VAL A 96 -4.99 21.52 2.03
C VAL A 96 -5.85 21.04 3.19
N ILE A 97 -5.95 19.74 3.36
CA ILE A 97 -6.47 19.13 4.58
C ILE A 97 -5.31 18.91 5.54
N ASP A 98 -5.49 19.35 6.75
CA ASP A 98 -4.64 19.05 7.90
C ASP A 98 -5.36 18.05 8.81
N PHE A 99 -4.88 16.80 8.82
CA PHE A 99 -5.47 15.71 9.61
C PHE A 99 -5.19 15.87 11.10
N LYS A 100 -4.18 16.62 11.49
CA LYS A 100 -3.88 16.88 12.89
C LYS A 100 -4.91 17.82 13.52
N THR A 101 -5.28 18.87 12.80
CA THR A 101 -6.30 19.85 13.23
C THR A 101 -7.69 19.52 12.74
N LYS A 102 -7.84 18.50 11.85
CA LYS A 102 -9.11 18.10 11.20
C LYS A 102 -9.77 19.24 10.43
N THR A 103 -8.96 20.07 9.77
CA THR A 103 -9.44 21.25 9.05
C THR A 103 -9.04 21.24 7.58
N PHE A 104 -9.90 21.85 6.76
CA PHE A 104 -9.57 22.23 5.39
C PHE A 104 -9.24 23.71 5.33
N ARG A 105 -8.12 24.08 4.77
CA ARG A 105 -7.64 25.46 4.69
C ARG A 105 -6.94 25.74 3.35
N ARG A 106 -6.70 27.01 3.08
CA ARG A 106 -5.83 27.40 1.97
C ARG A 106 -4.41 26.90 2.19
N GLY A 107 -3.76 26.41 1.13
CA GLY A 107 -2.36 26.02 1.15
C GLY A 107 -1.45 27.22 1.43
N GLN A 108 -0.37 26.98 2.14
CA GLN A 108 0.67 27.96 2.47
C GLN A 108 2.00 27.52 1.86
N PRO A 109 2.90 28.45 1.47
CA PRO A 109 4.23 28.08 0.97
C PRO A 109 4.99 27.17 1.93
N ASP A 110 4.87 27.39 3.23
CA ASP A 110 5.53 26.62 4.29
C ASP A 110 4.96 25.20 4.48
N ASP A 111 3.89 24.86 3.78
CA ASP A 111 3.39 23.48 3.78
C ASP A 111 4.36 22.52 3.05
N ASN A 112 5.20 23.05 2.16
CA ASN A 112 6.23 22.35 1.40
C ASN A 112 5.70 21.07 0.71
N LEU A 113 4.54 21.19 0.04
CA LEU A 113 3.90 20.07 -0.65
C LEU A 113 4.18 20.15 -2.16
N SER A 114 4.74 19.08 -2.74
CA SER A 114 4.97 18.98 -4.19
C SER A 114 3.88 18.19 -4.92
N LYS A 115 3.05 17.45 -4.19
CA LYS A 115 2.04 16.57 -4.73
C LYS A 115 0.64 17.13 -4.51
N THR A 116 -0.28 16.76 -5.41
CA THR A 116 -1.70 17.12 -5.29
C THR A 116 -2.59 15.94 -5.71
N THR A 117 -3.77 15.87 -5.12
CA THR A 117 -4.82 14.92 -5.55
C THR A 117 -5.38 15.22 -6.94
N LYS A 118 -5.13 16.41 -7.49
CA LYS A 118 -5.68 16.92 -8.77
C LYS A 118 -7.19 17.05 -8.81
N ILE A 119 -7.86 16.93 -7.69
CA ILE A 119 -9.29 17.16 -7.53
C ILE A 119 -9.54 18.28 -6.51
N ASP A 120 -10.74 18.85 -6.55
CA ASP A 120 -11.19 19.78 -5.53
C ASP A 120 -11.80 19.00 -4.36
N TYR A 121 -11.52 19.48 -3.14
CA TYR A 121 -12.18 18.97 -1.94
C TYR A 121 -13.36 19.86 -1.55
N PHE A 122 -14.44 19.24 -1.13
CA PHE A 122 -15.54 19.85 -0.42
C PHE A 122 -16.02 18.94 0.74
N PRO A 123 -16.49 19.52 1.83
CA PRO A 123 -17.08 18.74 2.91
C PRO A 123 -18.24 17.90 2.41
N LEU A 124 -18.42 16.71 3.00
CA LEU A 124 -19.49 15.81 2.64
C LEU A 124 -20.85 16.43 3.00
N ASP A 125 -21.64 16.71 1.97
CA ASP A 125 -23.04 17.13 2.10
C ASP A 125 -23.92 15.91 1.81
N THR A 126 -24.54 15.37 2.85
CA THR A 126 -25.32 14.12 2.78
C THR A 126 -26.63 14.27 2.00
N GLU A 127 -27.22 15.46 1.98
CA GLU A 127 -28.45 15.69 1.22
C GLU A 127 -28.15 15.88 -0.28
N ARG A 128 -27.18 16.75 -0.58
CA ARG A 128 -26.78 17.05 -1.96
C ARG A 128 -26.22 15.84 -2.69
N HIS A 129 -25.43 15.00 -2.00
CA HIS A 129 -24.71 13.87 -2.60
C HIS A 129 -25.34 12.51 -2.28
N ARG A 130 -26.61 12.49 -1.86
CA ARG A 130 -27.29 11.29 -1.37
C ARG A 130 -27.19 10.14 -2.37
N THR A 131 -27.48 10.37 -3.63
CA THR A 131 -27.44 9.34 -4.67
C THR A 131 -26.05 8.72 -4.81
N GLN A 132 -24.99 9.56 -4.88
CA GLN A 132 -23.63 9.05 -4.99
C GLN A 132 -23.18 8.31 -3.70
N ILE A 133 -23.60 8.80 -2.54
CA ILE A 133 -23.30 8.14 -1.26
C ILE A 133 -23.95 6.77 -1.21
N ASP A 134 -25.20 6.65 -1.62
CA ASP A 134 -25.94 5.38 -1.63
C ASP A 134 -25.31 4.39 -2.63
N GLU A 135 -24.99 4.85 -3.84
CA GLU A 135 -24.29 4.05 -4.86
C GLU A 135 -22.91 3.57 -4.39
N ILE A 136 -22.13 4.45 -3.75
CA ILE A 136 -20.79 4.11 -3.19
C ILE A 136 -20.93 3.09 -2.06
N ASN A 137 -21.90 3.27 -1.16
CA ASN A 137 -22.15 2.33 -0.07
C ASN A 137 -22.59 0.97 -0.59
N GLU A 138 -23.43 0.92 -1.62
CA GLU A 138 -23.83 -0.30 -2.28
C GLU A 138 -22.63 -0.99 -2.93
N PHE A 139 -21.82 -0.25 -3.70
CA PHE A 139 -20.59 -0.76 -4.30
C PHE A 139 -19.65 -1.37 -3.24
N MET A 140 -19.43 -0.69 -2.11
CA MET A 140 -18.59 -1.20 -1.02
C MET A 140 -19.24 -2.39 -0.31
N ALA A 141 -20.57 -2.45 -0.21
CA ALA A 141 -21.29 -3.58 0.35
C ALA A 141 -21.22 -4.82 -0.57
N GLN A 142 -21.27 -4.61 -1.88
CA GLN A 142 -21.07 -5.68 -2.85
C GLN A 142 -19.62 -6.18 -2.89
N LEU A 143 -18.61 -5.27 -2.78
CA LEU A 143 -17.20 -5.68 -2.70
C LEU A 143 -16.89 -6.45 -1.42
N PHE A 144 -17.47 -6.03 -0.30
CA PHE A 144 -17.25 -6.58 1.04
C PHE A 144 -18.59 -6.84 1.73
N PRO A 145 -19.26 -7.96 1.43
CA PRO A 145 -20.57 -8.28 2.01
C PRO A 145 -20.56 -8.38 3.54
N GLU A 146 -19.46 -8.91 4.10
CA GLU A 146 -19.26 -9.00 5.54
C GLU A 146 -19.01 -7.62 6.14
N GLU A 147 -19.84 -7.20 7.08
CA GLU A 147 -19.82 -5.84 7.66
C GLU A 147 -18.49 -5.51 8.36
N GLU A 148 -17.93 -6.47 9.10
CA GLU A 148 -16.64 -6.30 9.78
C GLU A 148 -15.51 -6.04 8.77
N LEU A 149 -15.43 -6.83 7.69
CA LEU A 149 -14.45 -6.67 6.63
C LEU A 149 -14.66 -5.35 5.87
N ARG A 150 -15.91 -4.99 5.57
CA ARG A 150 -16.26 -3.72 4.92
C ARG A 150 -15.83 -2.52 5.77
N THR A 151 -16.06 -2.57 7.06
CA THR A 151 -15.65 -1.51 8.01
C THR A 151 -14.12 -1.41 8.07
N TYR A 152 -13.42 -2.55 8.16
CA TYR A 152 -11.97 -2.62 8.09
C TYR A 152 -11.43 -1.97 6.79
N MET A 153 -12.02 -2.30 5.65
CA MET A 153 -11.59 -1.75 4.37
C MET A 153 -11.82 -0.25 4.26
N TRP A 154 -12.93 0.29 4.76
CA TRP A 154 -13.14 1.73 4.85
C TRP A 154 -12.06 2.43 5.68
N GLU A 155 -11.71 1.87 6.83
CA GLU A 155 -10.65 2.40 7.70
C GLU A 155 -9.27 2.28 7.05
N HIS A 156 -8.99 1.15 6.42
CA HIS A 156 -7.74 0.93 5.69
C HIS A 156 -7.57 1.94 4.54
N LEU A 157 -8.59 2.13 3.71
CA LEU A 157 -8.55 3.09 2.61
C LEU A 157 -8.42 4.53 3.12
N ALA A 158 -9.18 4.90 4.16
CA ALA A 158 -9.08 6.22 4.79
C ALA A 158 -7.70 6.47 5.42
N SER A 159 -7.07 5.45 6.01
CA SER A 159 -5.73 5.54 6.59
C SER A 159 -4.65 5.89 5.56
N THR A 160 -4.90 5.63 4.26
CA THR A 160 -3.97 5.99 3.18
C THR A 160 -3.86 7.48 2.95
N LEU A 161 -4.83 8.28 3.43
CA LEU A 161 -4.78 9.74 3.29
C LEU A 161 -3.74 10.38 4.22
N ILE A 162 -3.39 9.70 5.32
CA ILE A 162 -2.41 10.17 6.31
C ILE A 162 -1.08 9.46 6.05
N GLY A 163 -0.02 10.23 5.89
CA GLY A 163 1.31 9.76 5.51
C GLY A 163 2.08 9.01 6.60
N THR A 164 1.41 8.15 7.34
CA THR A 164 2.04 7.33 8.37
C THR A 164 1.78 5.85 8.11
N ASN A 165 2.78 5.01 8.38
CA ASN A 165 2.61 3.56 8.38
C ASN A 165 3.04 2.99 9.75
N ARG A 166 2.43 3.49 10.83
CA ARG A 166 2.77 3.13 12.21
C ARG A 166 2.66 1.63 12.49
N GLU A 167 1.71 0.97 11.86
CA GLU A 167 1.49 -0.47 12.01
C GLU A 167 2.39 -1.32 11.10
N GLN A 168 3.18 -0.68 10.24
CA GLN A 168 4.13 -1.32 9.35
C GLN A 168 3.49 -2.37 8.45
N THR A 169 2.26 -2.14 7.99
CA THR A 169 1.47 -3.14 7.28
C THR A 169 1.78 -3.20 5.78
N PHE A 170 1.70 -4.42 5.27
CA PHE A 170 1.72 -4.78 3.87
C PHE A 170 0.40 -5.47 3.54
N ASN A 171 -0.41 -4.86 2.68
CA ASN A 171 -1.76 -5.32 2.40
C ASN A 171 -1.80 -6.11 1.09
N ILE A 172 -2.36 -7.31 1.11
CA ILE A 172 -2.52 -8.17 -0.05
C ILE A 172 -4.02 -8.32 -0.31
N TYR A 173 -4.51 -7.75 -1.42
CA TYR A 173 -5.88 -7.92 -1.90
C TYR A 173 -5.95 -9.19 -2.73
N ILE A 174 -6.50 -10.27 -2.14
CA ILE A 174 -6.55 -11.61 -2.72
C ILE A 174 -7.97 -11.97 -3.15
N GLY A 175 -8.11 -12.64 -4.28
CA GLY A 175 -9.39 -13.20 -4.74
C GLY A 175 -9.30 -13.66 -6.19
N GLY A 176 -10.21 -14.52 -6.61
CA GLY A 176 -10.36 -14.98 -7.99
C GLY A 176 -10.60 -13.83 -8.97
N GLY A 177 -10.75 -14.05 -10.23
CA GLY A 177 -11.11 -12.99 -11.20
C GLY A 177 -12.47 -12.36 -10.91
N SER A 178 -12.75 -11.20 -11.54
CA SER A 178 -14.07 -10.52 -11.53
C SER A 178 -14.62 -10.19 -10.14
N ASN A 179 -13.77 -9.78 -9.20
CA ASN A 179 -14.14 -9.47 -7.81
C ASN A 179 -14.00 -7.98 -7.42
N GLY A 180 -13.87 -7.11 -8.42
CA GLY A 180 -13.87 -5.65 -8.21
C GLY A 180 -12.59 -5.03 -7.67
N LYS A 181 -11.51 -5.80 -7.38
CA LYS A 181 -10.20 -5.28 -6.91
C LYS A 181 -9.70 -4.11 -7.75
N SER A 182 -9.62 -4.32 -9.08
CA SER A 182 -9.10 -3.31 -10.01
C SER A 182 -9.96 -2.04 -10.03
N LYS A 183 -11.28 -2.16 -9.88
CA LYS A 183 -12.20 -1.01 -9.85
C LYS A 183 -12.05 -0.18 -8.58
N LEU A 184 -11.83 -0.81 -7.43
CA LEU A 184 -11.52 -0.08 -6.20
C LEU A 184 -10.17 0.67 -6.32
N ILE A 185 -9.14 0.03 -6.90
CA ILE A 185 -7.85 0.71 -7.14
C ILE A 185 -7.97 1.85 -8.14
N GLU A 186 -8.80 1.71 -9.17
CA GLU A 186 -9.08 2.77 -10.13
C GLU A 186 -9.72 3.98 -9.42
N LEU A 187 -10.74 3.76 -8.59
CA LEU A 187 -11.38 4.80 -7.78
C LEU A 187 -10.39 5.47 -6.83
N MET A 188 -9.61 4.70 -6.07
CA MET A 188 -8.56 5.22 -5.18
C MET A 188 -7.50 6.02 -5.94
N SER A 189 -7.11 5.55 -7.14
CA SER A 189 -6.13 6.24 -7.98
C SER A 189 -6.65 7.59 -8.47
N ALA A 190 -7.93 7.64 -8.86
CA ALA A 190 -8.59 8.88 -9.27
C ALA A 190 -8.72 9.89 -8.11
N CYS A 191 -8.95 9.39 -6.90
CA CYS A 191 -9.01 10.22 -5.69
C CYS A 191 -7.65 10.79 -5.28
N LEU A 192 -6.61 9.97 -5.30
CA LEU A 192 -5.31 10.32 -4.73
C LEU A 192 -4.38 11.05 -5.70
N GLY A 193 -4.63 10.98 -7.01
CA GLY A 193 -3.82 11.68 -8.01
C GLY A 193 -2.33 11.39 -7.88
N GLU A 194 -1.51 12.41 -7.62
CA GLU A 194 -0.05 12.28 -7.49
C GLU A 194 0.41 11.58 -6.19
N TYR A 195 -0.49 11.40 -5.22
CA TYR A 195 -0.20 10.65 -4.01
C TYR A 195 -0.28 9.13 -4.19
N LYS A 196 -0.68 8.65 -5.38
CA LYS A 196 -0.66 7.23 -5.76
C LYS A 196 0.53 6.94 -6.66
N ALA A 197 1.21 5.83 -6.41
CA ALA A 197 2.25 5.30 -7.29
C ALA A 197 2.02 3.83 -7.63
N VAL A 198 2.59 3.39 -8.75
CA VAL A 198 2.71 1.98 -9.11
C VAL A 198 4.15 1.58 -8.83
N LEU A 199 4.32 0.49 -8.09
CA LEU A 199 5.62 -0.10 -7.80
C LEU A 199 5.70 -1.46 -8.48
N PRO A 200 6.76 -1.74 -9.27
CA PRO A 200 6.93 -3.06 -9.86
C PRO A 200 7.14 -4.11 -8.76
N ILE A 201 6.58 -5.30 -8.96
CA ILE A 201 6.70 -6.40 -7.99
C ILE A 201 8.16 -6.77 -7.69
N THR A 202 9.04 -6.58 -8.66
CA THR A 202 10.48 -6.81 -8.53
C THR A 202 11.13 -5.98 -7.42
N ALA A 203 10.53 -4.85 -7.04
CA ALA A 203 11.00 -4.03 -5.94
C ALA A 203 10.95 -4.75 -4.57
N VAL A 204 10.12 -5.78 -4.43
CA VAL A 204 10.00 -6.57 -3.19
C VAL A 204 10.41 -8.03 -3.36
N THR A 205 10.69 -8.50 -4.59
CA THR A 205 11.07 -9.89 -4.85
C THR A 205 12.56 -10.05 -5.19
N GLN A 206 13.18 -9.05 -5.78
CA GLN A 206 14.58 -9.12 -6.19
C GLN A 206 15.52 -8.51 -5.12
N LYS A 207 16.74 -9.00 -5.07
CA LYS A 207 17.79 -8.35 -4.27
C LYS A 207 18.08 -6.97 -4.84
N ARG A 208 18.33 -6.00 -3.97
CA ARG A 208 18.75 -4.66 -4.40
C ARG A 208 20.01 -4.74 -5.27
N ALA A 209 20.07 -3.85 -6.25
CA ALA A 209 21.28 -3.61 -7.01
C ALA A 209 22.44 -3.19 -6.07
N MET A 210 23.66 -3.17 -6.62
CA MET A 210 24.89 -2.80 -5.89
C MET A 210 24.71 -1.50 -5.10
N ILE A 211 25.41 -1.38 -3.97
CA ILE A 211 25.42 -0.17 -3.12
C ILE A 211 25.69 1.06 -4.02
N GLY A 212 24.83 2.07 -3.92
CA GLY A 212 24.89 3.29 -4.72
C GLY A 212 24.27 3.16 -6.13
N GLY A 213 23.66 2.02 -6.49
CA GLY A 213 22.92 1.84 -7.72
C GLY A 213 21.69 2.76 -7.82
N ALA A 214 21.24 3.05 -9.04
CA ALA A 214 19.98 3.78 -9.24
C ALA A 214 18.78 2.90 -8.87
N SER A 215 17.81 3.49 -8.22
CA SER A 215 16.53 2.87 -7.82
C SER A 215 15.38 3.85 -8.13
N PRO A 216 15.16 4.16 -9.41
CA PRO A 216 14.16 5.17 -9.81
C PRO A 216 12.75 4.79 -9.37
N GLU A 217 12.43 3.49 -9.30
CA GLU A 217 11.16 2.95 -8.82
C GLU A 217 10.89 3.28 -7.35
N LEU A 218 11.95 3.37 -6.51
CA LEU A 218 11.83 3.78 -5.12
C LEU A 218 11.84 5.30 -4.95
N ALA A 219 12.58 6.01 -5.81
CA ALA A 219 12.68 7.46 -5.71
C ALA A 219 11.34 8.18 -5.95
N VAL A 220 10.44 7.58 -6.74
CA VAL A 220 9.09 8.15 -6.98
C VAL A 220 8.17 8.04 -5.76
N LEU A 221 8.53 7.24 -4.76
CA LEU A 221 7.70 6.99 -3.58
C LEU A 221 7.78 8.13 -2.53
N LYS A 222 8.71 9.08 -2.67
CA LYS A 222 8.78 10.24 -1.77
C LYS A 222 7.45 10.99 -1.79
N GLY A 223 6.82 11.16 -0.62
CA GLY A 223 5.53 11.84 -0.44
C GLY A 223 4.30 11.07 -0.96
N VAL A 224 4.46 9.87 -1.50
CA VAL A 224 3.34 8.99 -1.89
C VAL A 224 2.59 8.49 -0.66
N ARG A 225 1.27 8.25 -0.79
CA ARG A 225 0.38 7.75 0.25
C ARG A 225 -0.11 6.32 -0.01
N TYR A 226 -0.22 5.95 -1.26
CA TYR A 226 -0.77 4.67 -1.71
C TYR A 226 0.09 4.09 -2.82
N ALA A 227 0.90 3.10 -2.49
CA ALA A 227 1.76 2.40 -3.44
C ALA A 227 1.14 1.05 -3.80
N VAL A 228 0.80 0.87 -5.08
CA VAL A 228 0.14 -0.35 -5.57
C VAL A 228 1.14 -1.15 -6.39
N MET A 229 1.27 -2.41 -6.08
CA MET A 229 2.01 -3.39 -6.88
C MET A 229 1.06 -4.21 -7.73
N GLN A 230 1.52 -4.55 -8.92
CA GLN A 230 0.82 -5.43 -9.84
C GLN A 230 1.07 -6.90 -9.46
N GLU A 231 0.28 -7.75 -10.09
CA GLU A 231 0.23 -9.18 -9.83
C GLU A 231 1.61 -9.85 -9.93
N PRO A 232 2.02 -10.60 -8.88
CA PRO A 232 3.24 -11.40 -8.94
C PRO A 232 3.07 -12.57 -9.90
N THR A 233 4.18 -13.08 -10.40
CA THR A 233 4.21 -14.35 -11.12
C THR A 233 4.16 -15.49 -10.11
N LYS A 234 3.52 -16.60 -10.47
CA LYS A 234 3.49 -17.79 -9.60
C LYS A 234 4.92 -18.25 -9.29
N GLY A 235 5.22 -18.38 -8.00
CA GLY A 235 6.56 -18.76 -7.50
C GLY A 235 7.48 -17.55 -7.23
N ASP A 236 7.01 -16.31 -7.43
CA ASP A 236 7.75 -15.14 -6.96
C ASP A 236 7.88 -15.18 -5.45
N ARG A 237 9.10 -14.97 -4.97
CA ARG A 237 9.42 -14.96 -3.55
C ARG A 237 9.64 -13.55 -3.03
N ILE A 238 8.98 -13.21 -1.92
CA ILE A 238 9.24 -11.94 -1.24
C ILE A 238 10.65 -11.91 -0.65
N ASN A 239 11.35 -10.80 -0.87
CA ASN A 239 12.55 -10.46 -0.13
C ASN A 239 12.15 -9.77 1.18
N GLU A 240 12.19 -10.51 2.26
CA GLU A 240 11.70 -10.09 3.58
C GLU A 240 12.46 -8.90 4.16
N GLY A 241 13.76 -8.81 3.89
CA GLY A 241 14.57 -7.66 4.31
C GLY A 241 14.09 -6.36 3.65
N ILE A 242 13.82 -6.41 2.35
CA ILE A 242 13.30 -5.26 1.60
C ILE A 242 11.87 -4.93 2.04
N LEU A 243 11.02 -5.94 2.24
CA LEU A 243 9.67 -5.72 2.75
C LEU A 243 9.68 -5.01 4.10
N LYS A 244 10.53 -5.46 5.04
CA LYS A 244 10.69 -4.83 6.35
C LYS A 244 11.18 -3.40 6.26
N GLU A 245 12.13 -3.13 5.39
CA GLU A 245 12.66 -1.79 5.15
C GLU A 245 11.60 -0.83 4.59
N ILE A 246 10.89 -1.24 3.52
CA ILE A 246 9.88 -0.40 2.87
C ILE A 246 8.67 -0.12 3.78
N THR A 247 8.34 -1.06 4.68
CA THR A 247 7.20 -0.92 5.60
C THR A 247 7.61 -0.46 6.99
N GLY A 248 8.91 -0.42 7.29
CA GLY A 248 9.44 -0.23 8.65
C GLY A 248 9.19 1.15 9.25
N GLY A 249 9.11 2.18 8.43
CA GLY A 249 9.00 3.58 8.88
C GLY A 249 10.36 4.24 9.15
N ASP A 250 11.47 3.53 8.90
CA ASP A 250 12.82 4.07 8.93
C ASP A 250 13.14 4.83 7.64
N ASP A 251 14.19 5.65 7.68
CA ASP A 251 14.68 6.38 6.52
C ASP A 251 15.05 5.43 5.37
N MET A 252 14.47 5.69 4.22
CA MET A 252 14.75 4.98 2.97
C MET A 252 15.59 5.85 2.05
N THR A 253 16.64 5.25 1.48
CA THR A 253 17.53 5.91 0.52
C THR A 253 17.24 5.41 -0.89
N ALA A 254 17.03 6.35 -1.82
CA ALA A 254 16.78 6.05 -3.23
C ALA A 254 17.48 7.05 -4.15
N ARG A 255 17.76 6.64 -5.39
CA ARG A 255 18.39 7.50 -6.39
C ARG A 255 17.71 7.36 -7.75
N ALA A 256 17.13 8.45 -8.25
CA ALA A 256 16.65 8.50 -9.62
C ALA A 256 17.84 8.57 -10.61
N LEU A 257 17.60 8.17 -11.87
CA LEU A 257 18.62 8.25 -12.92
C LEU A 257 19.13 9.69 -13.08
N PHE A 258 20.43 9.85 -13.11
CA PHE A 258 21.14 11.14 -13.27
C PHE A 258 20.81 12.19 -12.19
N LYS A 259 20.37 11.73 -11.01
CA LYS A 259 20.07 12.61 -9.87
C LYS A 259 20.88 12.21 -8.64
N ASN A 260 20.95 13.14 -7.69
CA ASN A 260 21.51 12.87 -6.38
C ASN A 260 20.66 11.86 -5.62
N THR A 261 21.28 11.18 -4.67
CA THR A 261 20.60 10.33 -3.73
C THR A 261 19.68 11.16 -2.83
N ILE A 262 18.46 10.68 -2.62
CA ILE A 262 17.48 11.27 -1.69
C ILE A 262 17.23 10.29 -0.56
N THR A 263 17.05 10.85 0.65
CA THR A 263 16.62 10.09 1.83
C THR A 263 15.26 10.61 2.26
N PHE A 264 14.33 9.73 2.58
CA PHE A 264 12.99 10.11 3.03
C PHE A 264 12.34 8.99 3.87
N VAL A 265 11.47 9.38 4.78
CA VAL A 265 10.62 8.44 5.52
C VAL A 265 9.46 7.98 4.62
N PRO A 266 9.22 6.67 4.45
CA PRO A 266 8.07 6.15 3.72
C PRO A 266 6.75 6.62 4.35
N GLN A 267 5.86 7.20 3.52
CA GLN A 267 4.57 7.73 3.94
C GLN A 267 3.40 6.97 3.33
N PHE A 268 3.65 5.86 2.67
CA PHE A 268 2.65 5.12 1.92
C PHE A 268 2.20 3.83 2.61
N LYS A 269 0.98 3.42 2.31
CA LYS A 269 0.51 2.05 2.51
C LYS A 269 0.86 1.26 1.24
N LEU A 270 1.51 0.11 1.45
CA LEU A 270 1.86 -0.80 0.37
C LEU A 270 0.74 -1.81 0.15
N VAL A 271 0.29 -1.94 -1.09
CA VAL A 271 -0.80 -2.83 -1.49
C VAL A 271 -0.38 -3.66 -2.69
N VAL A 272 -0.64 -4.94 -2.64
CA VAL A 272 -0.56 -5.85 -3.79
C VAL A 272 -1.95 -6.33 -4.18
N CYS A 273 -2.29 -6.24 -5.45
CA CYS A 273 -3.47 -6.91 -6.01
C CYS A 273 -3.04 -8.18 -6.71
N THR A 274 -3.58 -9.32 -6.26
CA THR A 274 -3.18 -10.61 -6.80
C THR A 274 -4.30 -11.64 -6.75
N ASN A 275 -4.20 -12.63 -7.63
CA ASN A 275 -4.95 -13.88 -7.57
C ASN A 275 -4.07 -15.03 -7.04
N VAL A 276 -2.76 -14.81 -6.97
CA VAL A 276 -1.76 -15.82 -6.56
C VAL A 276 -0.92 -15.25 -5.42
N LEU A 277 -0.69 -16.03 -4.38
CA LEU A 277 0.14 -15.63 -3.25
C LEU A 277 1.63 -15.85 -3.54
N PHE A 278 2.47 -15.06 -2.88
CA PHE A 278 3.92 -15.21 -2.92
C PHE A 278 4.39 -16.40 -2.12
N ASP A 279 5.60 -16.88 -2.42
CA ASP A 279 6.32 -17.75 -1.52
C ASP A 279 7.03 -16.92 -0.44
N ILE A 280 6.75 -17.20 0.82
CA ILE A 280 7.39 -16.57 1.99
C ILE A 280 8.02 -17.67 2.82
N LYS A 281 9.34 -17.80 2.77
CA LYS A 281 10.04 -18.91 3.44
C LYS A 281 10.42 -18.61 4.90
N SER A 282 10.06 -17.47 5.44
CA SER A 282 10.42 -17.09 6.80
C SER A 282 9.33 -17.45 7.79
N ASN A 283 9.74 -18.08 8.88
CA ASN A 283 8.91 -18.23 10.08
C ASN A 283 9.05 -17.05 11.04
N ASP A 284 9.69 -15.95 10.60
CA ASP A 284 9.92 -14.78 11.41
C ASP A 284 8.64 -13.97 11.64
N ASP A 285 8.30 -13.80 12.91
CA ASP A 285 7.13 -13.02 13.32
C ASP A 285 7.19 -11.57 12.85
N GLY A 286 8.40 -11.01 12.69
CA GLY A 286 8.60 -9.67 12.17
C GLY A 286 8.06 -9.49 10.75
N THR A 287 8.13 -10.49 9.89
CA THR A 287 7.55 -10.51 8.55
C THR A 287 6.04 -10.71 8.62
N TRP A 288 5.58 -11.75 9.33
CA TRP A 288 4.16 -12.13 9.34
C TRP A 288 3.26 -11.11 10.01
N ARG A 289 3.72 -10.41 11.05
CA ARG A 289 2.94 -9.33 11.70
C ARG A 289 2.63 -8.16 10.76
N ARG A 290 3.37 -8.02 9.66
CA ARG A 290 3.17 -6.97 8.66
C ARG A 290 2.13 -7.33 7.60
N ILE A 291 1.94 -8.62 7.34
CA ILE A 291 1.08 -9.09 6.26
C ILE A 291 -0.38 -9.02 6.68
N ARG A 292 -1.18 -8.36 5.84
CA ARG A 292 -2.64 -8.27 5.96
C ARG A 292 -3.26 -8.81 4.69
N LEU A 293 -3.75 -10.04 4.74
CA LEU A 293 -4.40 -10.68 3.61
C LEU A 293 -5.90 -10.32 3.62
N CYS A 294 -6.28 -9.40 2.73
CA CYS A 294 -7.65 -8.90 2.60
C CYS A 294 -8.40 -9.73 1.54
N PRO A 295 -9.32 -10.61 1.93
CA PRO A 295 -10.02 -11.48 0.99
C PRO A 295 -11.13 -10.72 0.26
N TYR A 296 -11.14 -10.82 -1.08
CA TYR A 296 -12.23 -10.37 -1.95
C TYR A 296 -13.07 -11.58 -2.31
N LYS A 297 -14.14 -11.82 -1.55
CA LYS A 297 -14.99 -13.00 -1.66
C LYS A 297 -16.08 -12.86 -2.71
N SER A 298 -16.33 -11.66 -3.18
CA SER A 298 -17.39 -11.36 -4.15
C SER A 298 -16.98 -11.72 -5.56
N LYS A 299 -17.97 -12.12 -6.37
CA LYS A 299 -17.84 -12.41 -7.79
C LYS A 299 -18.88 -11.61 -8.57
N PHE A 300 -18.44 -10.86 -9.56
CA PHE A 300 -19.32 -10.12 -10.46
C PHE A 300 -19.45 -10.86 -11.79
N CYS A 301 -20.68 -11.24 -12.16
CA CYS A 301 -20.97 -12.03 -13.37
C CYS A 301 -22.24 -11.54 -14.05
N GLU A 302 -22.49 -12.01 -15.27
CA GLU A 302 -23.70 -11.64 -16.02
C GLU A 302 -24.96 -12.39 -15.53
N ASP A 303 -24.78 -13.57 -14.93
CA ASP A 303 -25.86 -14.42 -14.38
C ASP A 303 -25.49 -14.85 -12.95
N PRO A 304 -25.75 -14.01 -11.94
CA PRO A 304 -25.42 -14.33 -10.55
C PRO A 304 -26.38 -15.39 -10.00
N LYS A 305 -25.82 -16.44 -9.39
CA LYS A 305 -26.57 -17.48 -8.69
C LYS A 305 -26.62 -17.12 -7.20
N THR A 306 -27.82 -16.92 -6.67
CA THR A 306 -28.03 -16.51 -5.27
C THR A 306 -27.88 -17.66 -4.28
N ASP A 307 -27.98 -18.91 -4.73
CA ASP A 307 -28.05 -20.11 -3.88
C ASP A 307 -26.84 -21.03 -4.04
N ASP A 308 -25.70 -20.52 -4.51
CA ASP A 308 -24.47 -21.29 -4.66
C ASP A 308 -23.71 -21.30 -3.30
N PRO A 309 -23.65 -22.44 -2.59
CA PRO A 309 -22.97 -22.49 -1.29
C PRO A 309 -21.45 -22.31 -1.37
N GLU A 310 -20.83 -22.56 -2.54
CA GLU A 310 -19.40 -22.40 -2.74
C GLU A 310 -19.05 -20.94 -3.07
N GLU A 311 -19.96 -20.20 -3.73
CA GLU A 311 -19.79 -18.80 -4.12
C GLU A 311 -21.02 -17.96 -3.70
N PRO A 312 -21.25 -17.75 -2.39
CA PRO A 312 -22.48 -17.13 -1.87
C PRO A 312 -22.61 -15.63 -2.18
N TYR A 313 -21.54 -14.99 -2.63
CA TYR A 313 -21.50 -13.54 -2.87
C TYR A 313 -21.36 -13.24 -4.36
N GLN A 314 -22.35 -13.63 -5.17
CA GLN A 314 -22.41 -13.29 -6.59
C GLN A 314 -23.28 -12.07 -6.82
N PHE A 315 -22.79 -11.15 -7.67
CA PHE A 315 -23.49 -9.91 -8.01
C PHE A 315 -23.48 -9.69 -9.52
N LEU A 316 -24.52 -9.01 -10.01
CA LEU A 316 -24.62 -8.62 -11.40
C LEU A 316 -23.54 -7.59 -11.75
N ILE A 317 -22.89 -7.75 -12.91
CA ILE A 317 -21.92 -6.78 -13.41
C ILE A 317 -22.64 -5.49 -13.77
N ASP A 318 -22.22 -4.37 -13.17
CA ASP A 318 -22.66 -3.03 -13.58
C ASP A 318 -21.84 -2.54 -14.79
N LYS A 319 -22.45 -2.58 -15.97
CA LYS A 319 -21.81 -2.11 -17.23
C LYS A 319 -21.53 -0.60 -17.24
N ASN A 320 -22.17 0.17 -16.36
CA ASN A 320 -22.00 1.62 -16.24
C ASN A 320 -21.02 2.03 -15.13
N LEU A 321 -20.38 1.07 -14.47
CA LEU A 321 -19.51 1.33 -13.31
C LEU A 321 -18.39 2.34 -13.63
N ASP A 322 -17.80 2.29 -14.83
CA ASP A 322 -16.72 3.20 -15.24
C ASP A 322 -17.19 4.66 -15.35
N VAL A 323 -18.44 4.87 -15.68
CA VAL A 323 -19.07 6.20 -15.71
C VAL A 323 -19.37 6.65 -14.29
N LYS A 324 -19.94 5.78 -13.46
CA LYS A 324 -20.26 6.06 -12.05
C LYS A 324 -19.00 6.40 -11.25
N ILE A 325 -17.93 5.64 -11.40
CA ILE A 325 -16.63 5.89 -10.73
C ILE A 325 -16.19 7.34 -10.95
N LYS A 326 -16.28 7.86 -12.16
CA LYS A 326 -15.89 9.26 -12.47
C LYS A 326 -16.73 10.28 -11.72
N THR A 327 -18.00 10.00 -11.47
CA THR A 327 -18.89 10.89 -10.70
C THR A 327 -18.71 10.76 -9.20
N TRP A 328 -18.20 9.63 -8.73
CA TRP A 328 -18.01 9.34 -7.29
C TRP A 328 -16.74 9.94 -6.70
N VAL A 329 -15.72 10.23 -7.51
CA VAL A 329 -14.36 10.55 -7.06
C VAL A 329 -14.34 11.56 -5.90
N ASN A 330 -15.02 12.70 -6.05
CA ASN A 330 -15.00 13.75 -5.04
C ASN A 330 -15.83 13.37 -3.79
N VAL A 331 -16.95 12.68 -3.97
CA VAL A 331 -17.81 12.23 -2.87
C VAL A 331 -17.11 11.11 -2.09
N PHE A 332 -16.53 10.14 -2.78
CA PHE A 332 -15.76 9.06 -2.16
C PHE A 332 -14.57 9.61 -1.37
N MET A 333 -13.83 10.58 -1.94
CA MET A 333 -12.76 11.26 -1.21
C MET A 333 -13.28 11.96 0.04
N ALA A 334 -14.42 12.66 -0.02
CA ALA A 334 -15.00 13.30 1.15
C ALA A 334 -15.45 12.29 2.23
N MET A 335 -15.96 11.12 1.82
CA MET A 335 -16.27 10.01 2.73
C MET A 335 -15.01 9.46 3.40
N LEU A 336 -13.92 9.27 2.63
CA LEU A 336 -12.63 8.83 3.17
C LEU A 336 -12.04 9.84 4.15
N VAL A 337 -12.10 11.14 3.84
CA VAL A 337 -11.63 12.20 4.75
C VAL A 337 -12.44 12.20 6.05
N LYS A 338 -13.77 12.10 5.96
CA LYS A 338 -14.62 11.97 7.14
C LYS A 338 -14.21 10.76 7.99
N LYS A 339 -14.02 9.60 7.36
CA LYS A 339 -13.57 8.38 8.04
C LYS A 339 -12.18 8.55 8.67
N ALA A 340 -11.24 9.19 7.98
CA ALA A 340 -9.91 9.48 8.51
C ALA A 340 -9.95 10.42 9.73
N PHE A 341 -10.86 11.40 9.75
CA PHE A 341 -11.08 12.26 10.91
C PHE A 341 -11.67 11.52 12.10
N GLU A 342 -12.56 10.55 11.84
CA GLU A 342 -13.17 9.71 12.88
C GLU A 342 -12.16 8.77 13.55
N THR A 343 -11.28 8.19 12.75
CA THR A 343 -10.37 7.12 13.19
C THR A 343 -8.94 7.59 13.51
N ASP A 344 -8.59 8.85 13.20
CA ASP A 344 -7.22 9.37 13.23
C ASP A 344 -6.24 8.50 12.42
N GLY A 345 -6.74 7.89 11.34
CA GLY A 345 -5.98 6.97 10.49
C GLY A 345 -5.67 5.61 11.11
N LYS A 346 -6.28 5.26 12.24
CA LYS A 346 -6.18 3.93 12.84
C LYS A 346 -7.08 2.94 12.09
N VAL A 347 -6.61 1.71 12.00
CA VAL A 347 -7.34 0.60 11.39
C VAL A 347 -7.57 -0.46 12.46
N ARG A 348 -8.83 -0.83 12.71
CA ARG A 348 -9.16 -1.87 13.69
C ARG A 348 -8.72 -3.25 13.19
N THR A 349 -8.64 -4.21 14.08
CA THR A 349 -8.47 -5.62 13.71
C THR A 349 -9.74 -6.16 13.07
N CYS A 350 -9.60 -7.10 12.14
CA CYS A 350 -10.70 -7.78 11.47
C CYS A 350 -10.46 -9.29 11.52
N ALA A 351 -11.44 -10.04 11.99
CA ALA A 351 -11.35 -11.50 12.14
C ALA A 351 -11.10 -12.19 10.79
N ALA A 352 -11.78 -11.75 9.72
CA ALA A 352 -11.61 -12.32 8.37
C ALA A 352 -10.19 -12.08 7.83
N VAL A 353 -9.61 -10.90 8.02
CA VAL A 353 -8.23 -10.57 7.60
C VAL A 353 -7.21 -11.36 8.43
N THR A 354 -7.44 -11.45 9.74
CA THR A 354 -6.55 -12.21 10.64
C THR A 354 -6.57 -13.71 10.31
N ALA A 355 -7.74 -14.29 10.13
CA ALA A 355 -7.91 -15.70 9.76
C ALA A 355 -7.24 -16.00 8.40
N SER A 356 -7.46 -15.14 7.40
CA SER A 356 -6.84 -15.29 6.07
C SER A 356 -5.32 -15.18 6.15
N SER A 357 -4.79 -14.22 6.92
CA SER A 357 -3.34 -14.04 7.10
C SER A 357 -2.71 -15.23 7.84
N ASN A 358 -3.37 -15.75 8.86
CA ASN A 358 -2.92 -16.95 9.61
C ASN A 358 -2.99 -18.21 8.73
N LYS A 359 -4.06 -18.39 7.95
CA LYS A 359 -4.15 -19.49 6.98
C LYS A 359 -3.00 -19.43 5.98
N TYR A 360 -2.69 -18.23 5.45
CA TYR A 360 -1.56 -18.04 4.55
C TYR A 360 -0.23 -18.40 5.24
N ARG A 361 0.00 -17.92 6.46
CA ARG A 361 1.19 -18.28 7.26
C ARG A 361 1.34 -19.80 7.41
N ASN A 362 0.25 -20.46 7.77
CA ASN A 362 0.26 -21.91 7.99
C ASN A 362 0.58 -22.70 6.71
N THR A 363 0.11 -22.24 5.53
CA THR A 363 0.46 -22.87 4.24
C THR A 363 1.91 -22.65 3.83
N GLN A 364 2.61 -21.69 4.43
CA GLN A 364 4.02 -21.42 4.19
C GLN A 364 4.94 -22.06 5.25
N ASP A 365 4.37 -22.65 6.31
CA ASP A 365 5.13 -23.27 7.39
C ASP A 365 5.42 -24.76 7.10
N TYR A 366 6.17 -24.98 6.02
CA TYR A 366 6.61 -26.31 5.60
C TYR A 366 7.45 -27.05 6.67
N LEU A 367 8.05 -26.33 7.62
CA LEU A 367 8.79 -26.97 8.70
C LEU A 367 7.85 -27.61 9.72
N SER A 368 6.80 -26.89 10.12
CA SER A 368 5.77 -27.48 11.00
C SER A 368 5.00 -28.60 10.31
N GLU A 369 4.77 -28.49 8.99
CA GLU A 369 4.15 -29.54 8.19
C GLU A 369 5.02 -30.80 8.15
N PHE A 370 6.31 -30.68 7.81
CA PHE A 370 7.27 -31.77 7.89
C PHE A 370 7.32 -32.42 9.27
N MET A 371 7.35 -31.60 10.33
CA MET A 371 7.35 -32.11 11.70
C MET A 371 6.10 -32.92 12.04
N ARG A 372 4.93 -32.46 11.57
CA ARG A 372 3.67 -33.16 11.77
C ARG A 372 3.63 -34.47 10.99
N ASP A 373 4.13 -34.48 9.77
CA ASP A 373 4.04 -35.63 8.87
C ASP A 373 5.11 -36.68 9.20
N LYS A 374 6.34 -36.26 9.48
CA LYS A 374 7.50 -37.18 9.53
C LYS A 374 8.17 -37.32 10.89
N ILE A 375 7.84 -36.50 11.90
CA ILE A 375 8.50 -36.55 13.20
C ILE A 375 7.51 -36.85 14.31
N ARG A 376 7.82 -37.83 15.13
CA ARG A 376 7.05 -38.20 16.33
C ARG A 376 7.92 -38.09 17.58
N ALA A 377 7.26 -37.87 18.71
CA ALA A 377 7.91 -38.00 20.01
C ALA A 377 8.31 -39.48 20.23
N ALA A 378 9.43 -39.69 20.90
CA ALA A 378 9.96 -41.03 21.20
C ALA A 378 10.60 -41.04 22.60
N ASP A 379 11.02 -42.22 23.03
CA ASP A 379 11.64 -42.45 24.33
C ASP A 379 12.93 -41.62 24.54
N GLU A 380 13.33 -41.51 25.82
CA GLU A 380 14.45 -40.66 26.22
C GLU A 380 15.77 -41.01 25.51
N ASP A 381 15.98 -42.24 25.11
CA ASP A 381 17.23 -42.68 24.47
C ASP A 381 17.16 -42.75 22.95
N THR A 382 16.10 -42.20 22.34
CA THR A 382 15.93 -42.12 20.89
C THR A 382 16.50 -40.78 20.36
N TYR A 383 17.27 -40.84 19.27
CA TYR A 383 17.94 -39.68 18.69
C TYR A 383 17.78 -39.65 17.18
N ILE A 384 17.56 -38.46 16.61
CA ILE A 384 17.62 -38.24 15.16
C ILE A 384 18.94 -37.52 14.83
N LYS A 385 19.72 -38.11 13.93
CA LYS A 385 20.98 -37.49 13.46
C LYS A 385 20.70 -36.34 12.51
N LYS A 386 21.60 -35.36 12.52
CA LYS A 386 21.53 -34.16 11.69
C LYS A 386 21.44 -34.44 10.18
N THR A 387 22.18 -35.44 9.73
CA THR A 387 22.15 -35.87 8.32
C THR A 387 20.86 -36.57 7.93
N GLU A 388 20.37 -37.43 8.81
CA GLU A 388 19.18 -38.24 8.61
C GLU A 388 17.91 -37.37 8.47
N VAL A 389 17.70 -36.44 9.40
CA VAL A 389 16.54 -35.55 9.33
C VAL A 389 16.54 -34.65 8.07
N TYR A 390 17.73 -34.25 7.61
CA TYR A 390 17.79 -33.40 6.41
C TYR A 390 17.59 -34.19 5.12
N GLU A 391 18.09 -35.43 5.02
CA GLU A 391 17.82 -36.30 3.88
C GLU A 391 16.32 -36.64 3.76
N GLU A 392 15.66 -36.96 4.88
CA GLU A 392 14.23 -37.18 4.86
C GLU A 392 13.43 -35.92 4.55
N PHE A 393 13.84 -34.78 5.12
CA PHE A 393 13.24 -33.49 4.78
C PHE A 393 13.35 -33.18 3.29
N LYS A 394 14.50 -33.44 2.66
CA LYS A 394 14.64 -33.22 1.22
C LYS A 394 13.68 -34.06 0.41
N LYS A 395 13.56 -35.35 0.72
CA LYS A 395 12.65 -36.26 0.03
C LYS A 395 11.21 -35.79 0.15
N TRP A 396 10.75 -35.54 1.39
CA TRP A 396 9.43 -35.05 1.69
C TRP A 396 9.14 -33.71 1.02
N TYR A 397 10.06 -32.74 1.10
CA TYR A 397 9.90 -31.42 0.53
C TYR A 397 9.79 -31.44 -1.01
N ILE A 398 10.56 -32.28 -1.69
CA ILE A 398 10.51 -32.42 -3.15
C ILE A 398 9.15 -32.96 -3.59
N VAL A 399 8.57 -33.88 -2.85
CA VAL A 399 7.25 -34.45 -3.12
C VAL A 399 6.14 -33.42 -2.89
N GLN A 400 6.17 -32.71 -1.77
CA GLN A 400 5.09 -31.79 -1.35
C GLN A 400 5.20 -30.38 -1.98
N HIS A 401 6.42 -29.86 -2.10
CA HIS A 401 6.68 -28.45 -2.45
C HIS A 401 7.58 -28.26 -3.69
N GLY A 402 8.09 -29.34 -4.29
CA GLY A 402 8.91 -29.29 -5.51
C GLY A 402 10.41 -29.08 -5.27
N LYS A 403 11.16 -28.82 -6.37
CA LYS A 403 12.62 -28.99 -6.41
C LYS A 403 13.47 -27.96 -5.62
N ASN A 404 12.91 -26.86 -5.16
CA ASN A 404 13.67 -25.78 -4.49
C ASN A 404 13.77 -26.00 -2.96
N VAL A 405 14.53 -26.99 -2.55
CA VAL A 405 14.66 -27.38 -1.14
C VAL A 405 15.33 -26.27 -0.31
N PRO A 406 14.76 -25.89 0.86
CA PRO A 406 15.36 -24.93 1.79
C PRO A 406 16.72 -25.40 2.33
N LYS A 407 17.50 -24.45 2.85
CA LYS A 407 18.82 -24.75 3.43
C LYS A 407 18.66 -25.56 4.71
N ALA A 408 19.56 -26.49 4.94
CA ALA A 408 19.58 -27.36 6.13
C ALA A 408 19.57 -26.60 7.46
N ASN A 409 20.18 -25.41 7.49
CA ASN A 409 20.27 -24.61 8.73
C ASN A 409 18.88 -24.18 9.25
N GLU A 410 17.92 -23.88 8.38
CA GLU A 410 16.55 -23.50 8.77
C GLU A 410 15.86 -24.65 9.51
N LEU A 411 15.99 -25.87 8.98
CA LEU A 411 15.48 -27.07 9.65
C LEU A 411 16.18 -27.34 10.98
N TYR A 412 17.51 -27.17 11.03
CA TYR A 412 18.28 -27.44 12.25
C TYR A 412 17.99 -26.45 13.38
N GLU A 413 17.78 -25.19 13.06
CA GLU A 413 17.33 -24.18 14.03
C GLU A 413 15.94 -24.50 14.55
N PHE A 414 15.03 -24.91 13.66
CA PHE A 414 13.67 -25.29 14.02
C PHE A 414 13.67 -26.54 14.94
N MET A 415 14.41 -27.58 14.58
CA MET A 415 14.59 -28.78 15.40
C MET A 415 15.16 -28.44 16.78
N THR A 416 16.18 -27.55 16.83
CA THR A 416 16.81 -27.14 18.08
C THR A 416 15.85 -26.35 18.98
N LYS A 417 14.98 -25.53 18.39
CA LYS A 417 13.93 -24.79 19.13
C LYS A 417 12.89 -25.74 19.72
N LYS A 418 12.55 -26.81 19.01
CA LYS A 418 11.47 -27.75 19.38
C LYS A 418 11.94 -28.85 20.32
N PHE A 419 13.11 -29.47 20.07
CA PHE A 419 13.64 -30.63 20.81
C PHE A 419 14.86 -30.31 21.67
N GLY A 420 15.26 -29.02 21.76
CA GLY A 420 16.42 -28.61 22.56
C GLY A 420 17.73 -28.70 21.78
N LYS A 421 18.83 -28.48 22.49
CA LYS A 421 20.20 -28.41 21.93
C LYS A 421 20.59 -29.72 21.24
N LEU A 422 21.16 -29.62 20.04
CA LEU A 422 21.72 -30.76 19.31
C LEU A 422 22.90 -31.35 20.11
N LEU A 423 22.79 -32.65 20.42
CA LEU A 423 23.84 -33.43 21.09
C LEU A 423 24.74 -34.13 20.07
N SER A 424 25.81 -34.77 20.50
CA SER A 424 26.72 -35.53 19.64
C SER A 424 26.01 -36.66 18.87
N LYS A 425 25.00 -37.27 19.49
CA LYS A 425 24.18 -38.34 18.88
C LYS A 425 23.01 -37.83 18.02
N GLY A 426 22.64 -36.55 18.14
CA GLY A 426 21.47 -35.97 17.45
C GLY A 426 20.53 -35.21 18.39
N TRP A 427 19.31 -34.89 17.91
CA TRP A 427 18.22 -34.40 18.75
C TRP A 427 17.58 -35.57 19.49
N ARG A 428 17.31 -35.39 20.77
CA ARG A 428 16.82 -36.41 21.70
C ARG A 428 15.28 -36.41 21.74
N LYS A 429 14.69 -37.54 22.12
CA LYS A 429 13.25 -37.76 22.34
C LYS A 429 12.40 -37.58 21.07
N CYS A 430 12.94 -37.89 19.92
CA CYS A 430 12.21 -37.82 18.65
C CYS A 430 12.70 -38.92 17.70
N ARG A 431 11.77 -39.37 16.83
CA ARG A 431 12.03 -40.34 15.75
C ARG A 431 11.43 -39.88 14.43
N ILE A 432 12.02 -40.30 13.31
CA ILE A 432 11.44 -40.16 11.98
C ILE A 432 10.44 -41.34 11.77
N VAL A 433 9.29 -41.02 11.17
CA VAL A 433 8.34 -42.01 10.67
C VAL A 433 8.57 -42.15 9.17
N TYR A 434 8.83 -43.35 8.73
CA TYR A 434 8.97 -43.70 7.32
C TYR A 434 7.63 -44.25 6.81
N ASP A 435 7.37 -44.09 5.50
CA ASP A 435 6.08 -44.46 4.91
C ASP A 435 5.79 -45.99 5.00
N ASP A 436 6.81 -46.80 5.29
CA ASP A 436 6.71 -48.23 5.49
C ASP A 436 6.29 -48.61 6.94
N ASP A 437 6.28 -47.68 7.89
CA ASP A 437 5.96 -47.91 9.31
C ASP A 437 4.45 -47.86 9.61
N ASP A 438 3.60 -47.43 8.68
CA ASP A 438 2.14 -47.31 8.88
C ASP A 438 1.35 -48.60 8.61
N GLU A 439 2.00 -49.69 8.14
CA GLU A 439 1.31 -50.98 7.87
C GLU A 439 1.26 -51.95 9.07
N ASP A 440 2.00 -51.68 10.15
CA ASP A 440 2.13 -52.66 11.27
C ASP A 440 1.27 -52.36 12.52
N ASP A 441 0.52 -51.26 12.59
CA ASP A 441 -0.26 -50.89 13.80
C ASP A 441 -1.74 -51.39 13.82
N ASP A 442 -2.22 -52.11 12.79
CA ASP A 442 -3.64 -52.57 12.71
C ASP A 442 -3.87 -54.05 13.04
N ASP A 443 -2.89 -54.82 13.55
CA ASP A 443 -3.08 -56.26 13.83
C ASP A 443 -2.67 -56.65 15.26
N ASP A 444 -3.40 -56.19 16.29
CA ASP A 444 -3.43 -56.85 17.60
C ASP A 444 -4.80 -56.67 18.28
N GLY A 445 -5.66 -57.68 18.14
CA GLY A 445 -6.83 -57.71 19.02
C GLY A 445 -7.99 -58.57 18.62
N HIS A 446 -7.79 -59.86 18.32
CA HIS A 446 -8.87 -60.81 18.51
C HIS A 446 -8.37 -62.25 18.59
N HIS A 447 -8.24 -62.78 19.82
CA HIS A 447 -8.45 -64.15 20.22
C HIS A 447 -8.48 -64.15 21.75
N GLY A 448 -9.44 -64.66 22.42
CA GLY A 448 -10.40 -65.66 22.32
C GLY A 448 -10.92 -66.03 23.68
N GLY A 449 -12.12 -66.32 23.76
CA GLY A 449 -12.59 -67.53 24.49
C GLY A 449 -13.12 -67.36 25.91
N GLY A 450 -14.37 -67.61 26.04
CA GLY A 450 -14.85 -68.52 27.07
C GLY A 450 -15.74 -67.97 28.18
N GLY A 451 -17.04 -68.13 28.03
CA GLY A 451 -17.96 -68.82 28.90
C GLY A 451 -18.25 -68.26 30.29
N GLY A 452 -19.54 -68.02 30.58
CA GLY A 452 -20.02 -68.00 31.96
C GLY A 452 -21.31 -67.17 32.18
N SER A 453 -22.39 -67.84 32.17
CA SER A 453 -23.77 -67.50 32.50
C SER A 453 -24.01 -66.89 33.87
N GLY A 454 -25.09 -66.08 33.97
CA GLY A 454 -25.82 -65.79 35.24
C GLY A 454 -26.31 -64.33 35.28
N ALA A 455 -27.46 -64.02 34.88
CA ALA A 455 -28.79 -63.93 35.52
C ALA A 455 -28.96 -62.73 36.49
N TYR A 456 -29.90 -61.84 36.09
CA TYR A 456 -30.83 -60.99 36.87
C TYR A 456 -30.31 -60.04 37.96
N THR A 457 -30.71 -58.83 37.93
CA THR A 457 -31.97 -58.22 38.43
C THR A 457 -32.01 -56.71 38.17
N GLU A 458 -33.20 -56.24 37.85
CA GLU A 458 -33.73 -54.90 37.88
C GLU A 458 -33.62 -54.23 39.25
N ASN A 459 -33.54 -52.91 39.26
CA ASN A 459 -34.36 -51.91 40.05
C ASN A 459 -33.74 -50.57 39.77
N GLU A 460 -34.43 -49.66 39.10
CA GLU A 460 -35.42 -48.67 39.51
C GLU A 460 -34.99 -47.78 40.68
N GLU A 461 -35.12 -46.47 40.33
CA GLU A 461 -35.61 -45.31 41.11
C GLU A 461 -34.57 -44.35 41.72
N ASP A 462 -34.81 -43.10 41.30
CA ASP A 462 -34.94 -41.80 41.99
C ASP A 462 -33.70 -41.18 42.70
N ASP A 463 -33.21 -40.06 42.20
CA ASP A 463 -33.60 -38.66 42.51
C ASP A 463 -32.94 -37.69 41.55
#